data_f29cd8504fe0b19f6d515684688ee06b
#
_entry.id   f29cd8504fe0b19f6d515684688ee06b
#
_cell.length_a   1.000
_cell.length_b   1.000
_cell.length_c   1.000
_cell.angle_alpha   90.00
_cell.angle_beta   90.00
_cell.angle_gamma   90.00
#
_symmetry.space_group_name_H-M   'P 1'
#
loop_
_entity.id
_entity.type
_entity.pdbx_description
1 polymer ?
#
loop_
_entity_poly.entity_id
_entity_poly.type
_entity_poly.pdbx_seq_one_letter_code
_entity_poly.pdbx_strand_id
1 'polypeptide(L)'
;TKKDIPIKETKSINPVNPYSVSKAFQDLLSQIYFKTYGLKIIITRMFSYFIPRKNYLFQTAFVKQIADIEKGKKKILTHGNLNSVRNIIDITDAMEAYWIAAKRGRIGEIYNISGKKVISVGIMKSRYEEKGSVEAAE
;
A
#
# COMPACT_ATOMS: atom_id res chain seq x y z
N THR A 1 8.11 -0.37 -14.24
CA THR A 1 7.55 0.19 -15.50
C THR A 1 6.19 -0.44 -15.78
N LYS A 2 5.36 0.14 -16.70
CA LYS A 2 4.08 -0.46 -17.11
C LYS A 2 4.23 -1.88 -17.67
N LYS A 3 5.41 -2.24 -18.17
CA LYS A 3 5.75 -3.58 -18.68
C LYS A 3 5.84 -4.67 -17.59
N ASP A 4 5.92 -4.28 -16.32
CA ASP A 4 6.09 -5.19 -15.19
C ASP A 4 4.78 -5.52 -14.45
N ILE A 5 3.63 -5.16 -15.00
CA ILE A 5 2.31 -5.40 -14.39
C ILE A 5 1.65 -6.61 -15.11
N PRO A 6 1.17 -7.61 -14.37
CA PRO A 6 1.21 -7.76 -12.91
C PRO A 6 2.61 -8.10 -12.38
N ILE A 7 2.95 -7.52 -11.22
CA ILE A 7 4.23 -7.77 -10.56
C ILE A 7 4.24 -9.18 -9.99
N LYS A 8 5.16 -10.02 -10.47
CA LYS A 8 5.34 -11.39 -9.97
C LYS A 8 6.28 -11.43 -8.77
N GLU A 9 6.17 -12.46 -7.94
CA GLU A 9 7.03 -12.70 -6.77
C GLU A 9 8.49 -12.87 -7.16
N THR A 10 8.76 -13.33 -8.38
CA THR A 10 10.11 -13.48 -8.95
C THR A 10 10.77 -12.16 -9.34
N LYS A 11 10.04 -11.02 -9.30
CA LYS A 11 10.60 -9.71 -9.59
C LYS A 11 11.69 -9.35 -8.61
N SER A 12 12.85 -8.94 -9.13
CA SER A 12 13.98 -8.49 -8.32
C SER A 12 13.60 -7.33 -7.41
N ILE A 13 14.04 -7.42 -6.15
CA ILE A 13 13.88 -6.36 -5.16
C ILE A 13 14.84 -5.22 -5.51
N ASN A 14 14.32 -4.01 -5.67
CA ASN A 14 15.10 -2.81 -5.96
C ASN A 14 14.69 -1.67 -5.01
N PRO A 15 15.25 -1.63 -3.79
CA PRO A 15 14.91 -0.61 -2.80
C PRO A 15 15.47 0.76 -3.20
N VAL A 16 14.69 1.81 -3.02
CA VAL A 16 15.02 3.18 -3.45
C VAL A 16 15.15 4.18 -2.29
N ASN A 17 14.94 3.74 -1.06
CA ASN A 17 15.07 4.56 0.15
C ASN A 17 15.39 3.68 1.37
N PRO A 18 15.84 4.26 2.51
CA PRO A 18 16.21 3.49 3.70
C PRO A 18 15.10 2.57 4.23
N TYR A 19 13.85 3.01 4.19
CA TYR A 19 12.71 2.18 4.59
C TYR A 19 12.57 0.95 3.68
N SER A 20 12.64 1.13 2.36
CA SER A 20 12.54 -0.01 1.42
C SER A 20 13.74 -0.96 1.53
N VAL A 21 14.93 -0.44 1.89
CA VAL A 21 16.10 -1.29 2.21
C VAL A 21 15.82 -2.16 3.43
N SER A 22 15.27 -1.60 4.51
CA SER A 22 14.94 -2.37 5.71
C SER A 22 13.91 -3.47 5.44
N LYS A 23 12.93 -3.20 4.56
CA LYS A 23 11.93 -4.20 4.15
C LYS A 23 12.53 -5.28 3.24
N ALA A 24 13.41 -4.91 2.32
CA ALA A 24 14.15 -5.85 1.50
C ALA A 24 15.05 -6.77 2.36
N PHE A 25 15.69 -6.20 3.38
CA PHE A 25 16.49 -6.97 4.33
C PHE A 25 15.65 -8.00 5.09
N GLN A 26 14.45 -7.61 5.59
CA GLN A 26 13.54 -8.55 6.25
C GLN A 26 13.13 -9.70 5.33
N ASP A 27 12.82 -9.42 4.08
CA ASP A 27 12.45 -10.41 3.07
C ASP A 27 13.61 -11.40 2.82
N LEU A 28 14.78 -10.89 2.52
CA LEU A 28 15.98 -11.72 2.27
C LEU A 28 16.39 -12.52 3.51
N LEU A 29 16.38 -11.92 4.68
CA LEU A 29 16.71 -12.58 5.93
C LEU A 29 15.74 -13.75 6.20
N SER A 30 14.45 -13.56 5.98
CA SER A 30 13.43 -14.60 6.12
C SER A 30 13.70 -15.78 5.19
N GLN A 31 14.09 -15.52 3.94
CA GLN A 31 14.48 -16.57 2.99
C GLN A 31 15.71 -17.34 3.45
N ILE A 32 16.72 -16.66 4.00
CA ILE A 32 17.94 -17.30 4.54
C ILE A 32 17.59 -18.17 5.75
N TYR A 33 16.79 -17.68 6.70
CA TYR A 33 16.36 -18.46 7.85
C TYR A 33 15.61 -19.72 7.45
N PHE A 34 14.74 -19.64 6.46
CA PHE A 34 14.09 -20.84 5.90
C PHE A 34 15.10 -21.81 5.31
N LYS A 35 15.99 -21.33 4.42
CA LYS A 35 16.93 -22.18 3.67
C LYS A 35 18.02 -22.81 4.57
N THR A 36 18.52 -22.03 5.53
CA THR A 36 19.68 -22.45 6.35
C THR A 36 19.24 -23.23 7.60
N TYR A 37 18.16 -22.79 8.23
CA TYR A 37 17.73 -23.34 9.52
C TYR A 37 16.41 -24.11 9.46
N GLY A 38 15.77 -24.22 8.31
CA GLY A 38 14.52 -24.95 8.13
C GLY A 38 13.34 -24.33 8.85
N LEU A 39 13.41 -23.03 9.21
CA LEU A 39 12.30 -22.35 9.91
C LEU A 39 11.06 -22.31 9.00
N LYS A 40 9.90 -22.61 9.57
CA LYS A 40 8.62 -22.61 8.86
C LYS A 40 8.15 -21.18 8.61
N ILE A 41 8.63 -20.55 7.54
CA ILE A 41 8.36 -19.16 7.19
C ILE A 41 7.52 -19.10 5.91
N ILE A 42 6.53 -18.21 5.89
CA ILE A 42 5.79 -17.79 4.71
C ILE A 42 6.00 -16.28 4.59
N ILE A 43 6.40 -15.81 3.42
CA ILE A 43 6.70 -14.40 3.18
C ILE A 43 5.54 -13.78 2.44
N THR A 44 5.01 -12.67 2.97
CA THR A 44 3.97 -11.90 2.32
C THR A 44 4.49 -10.52 1.95
N ARG A 45 4.41 -10.18 0.66
CA ARG A 45 4.74 -8.84 0.13
C ARG A 45 3.45 -8.06 -0.05
N MET A 46 3.06 -7.35 1.02
CA MET A 46 1.83 -6.57 1.03
C MET A 46 2.00 -5.27 0.24
N PHE A 47 1.07 -5.01 -0.68
CA PHE A 47 0.93 -3.70 -1.33
C PHE A 47 0.28 -2.70 -0.37
N SER A 48 -0.08 -1.50 -0.87
CA SER A 48 -0.68 -0.49 -0.01
C SER A 48 -2.06 -0.91 0.48
N TYR A 49 -2.32 -0.76 1.77
CA TYR A 49 -3.66 -0.93 2.33
C TYR A 49 -4.14 0.33 3.02
N PHE A 50 -5.45 0.54 2.99
CA PHE A 50 -6.08 1.65 3.66
C PHE A 50 -6.32 1.31 5.14
N ILE A 51 -5.85 2.19 6.03
CA ILE A 51 -6.10 2.09 7.46
C ILE A 51 -6.34 3.49 8.05
N PRO A 52 -7.49 3.74 8.67
CA PRO A 52 -7.85 5.07 9.19
C PRO A 52 -6.88 5.62 10.24
N ARG A 53 -6.21 4.76 10.99
CA ARG A 53 -5.32 5.16 12.10
C ARG A 53 -3.93 5.67 11.68
N LYS A 54 -3.54 5.53 10.40
CA LYS A 54 -2.23 5.99 9.91
C LYS A 54 -2.32 7.37 9.28
N ASN A 55 -2.16 8.41 10.07
CA ASN A 55 -2.32 9.82 9.66
C ASN A 55 -1.31 10.33 8.62
N TYR A 56 -0.22 9.60 8.37
CA TYR A 56 0.84 9.97 7.42
C TYR A 56 0.69 9.35 6.03
N LEU A 57 -0.29 8.47 5.83
CA LEU A 57 -0.60 7.96 4.51
C LEU A 57 -1.41 8.98 3.73
N PHE A 58 -1.15 9.11 2.42
CA PHE A 58 -1.81 10.11 1.58
C PHE A 58 -3.34 9.98 1.61
N GLN A 59 -3.90 8.77 1.72
CA GLN A 59 -5.33 8.51 1.80
C GLN A 59 -5.95 9.17 3.05
N THR A 60 -5.38 8.91 4.21
CA THR A 60 -5.83 9.49 5.48
C THR A 60 -5.55 10.97 5.55
N ALA A 61 -4.44 11.43 4.95
CA ALA A 61 -4.12 12.86 4.84
C ALA A 61 -5.17 13.60 4.01
N PHE A 62 -5.68 13.02 2.92
CA PHE A 62 -6.78 13.60 2.13
C PHE A 62 -8.07 13.68 2.94
N VAL A 63 -8.51 12.56 3.53
CA VAL A 63 -9.73 12.52 4.35
C VAL A 63 -9.68 13.56 5.47
N LYS A 64 -8.53 13.67 6.15
CA LYS A 64 -8.36 14.67 7.21
C LYS A 64 -8.44 16.10 6.68
N GLN A 65 -7.76 16.38 5.55
CA GLN A 65 -7.80 17.72 4.96
C GLN A 65 -9.22 18.11 4.51
N ILE A 66 -9.98 17.17 3.92
CA ILE A 66 -11.38 17.41 3.53
C ILE A 66 -12.23 17.71 4.76
N ALA A 67 -12.12 16.91 5.82
CA ALA A 67 -12.82 17.17 7.07
C ALA A 67 -12.43 18.52 7.71
N ASP A 68 -11.18 18.95 7.56
CA ASP A 68 -10.71 20.26 8.03
C ASP A 68 -11.26 21.41 7.15
N ILE A 69 -11.46 21.19 5.85
CA ILE A 69 -12.08 22.15 4.92
C ILE A 69 -13.58 22.29 5.23
N GLU A 70 -14.29 21.17 5.39
CA GLU A 70 -15.72 21.16 5.76
C GLU A 70 -15.99 21.89 7.09
N LYS A 71 -15.04 21.81 8.02
CA LYS A 71 -15.09 22.52 9.32
C LYS A 71 -14.59 23.96 9.26
N GLY A 72 -14.28 24.49 8.08
CA GLY A 72 -13.73 25.83 7.89
C GLY A 72 -12.32 26.06 8.42
N LYS A 73 -11.60 25.01 8.82
CA LYS A 73 -10.23 25.09 9.36
C LYS A 73 -9.17 25.26 8.28
N LYS A 74 -9.47 24.81 7.07
CA LYS A 74 -8.62 24.95 5.87
C LYS A 74 -9.46 25.39 4.69
N LYS A 75 -8.83 26.03 3.69
CA LYS A 75 -9.47 26.44 2.44
C LYS A 75 -8.99 25.63 1.24
N ILE A 76 -7.82 25.00 1.33
CA ILE A 76 -7.15 24.41 0.18
C ILE A 76 -6.71 22.98 0.54
N LEU A 77 -6.91 22.05 -0.39
CA LEU A 77 -6.40 20.68 -0.30
C LEU A 77 -4.99 20.63 -0.90
N THR A 78 -3.99 20.34 -0.09
CA THR A 78 -2.60 20.18 -0.52
C THR A 78 -2.30 18.74 -0.86
N HIS A 79 -1.56 18.52 -1.95
CA HIS A 79 -1.23 17.18 -2.42
C HIS A 79 0.18 17.10 -3.02
N GLY A 80 0.71 15.89 -3.11
CA GLY A 80 1.93 15.58 -3.83
C GLY A 80 1.64 15.21 -5.30
N ASN A 81 2.43 14.29 -5.86
CA ASN A 81 2.30 13.86 -7.25
C ASN A 81 1.00 13.07 -7.49
N LEU A 82 0.06 13.67 -8.19
CA LEU A 82 -1.24 13.09 -8.55
C LEU A 82 -1.14 11.95 -9.57
N ASN A 83 -0.07 11.90 -10.37
CA ASN A 83 0.16 10.84 -11.36
C ASN A 83 0.65 9.53 -10.73
N SER A 84 0.97 9.54 -9.45
CA SER A 84 1.36 8.33 -8.73
C SER A 84 0.23 7.31 -8.76
N VAL A 85 0.56 6.12 -9.24
CA VAL A 85 -0.37 4.99 -9.31
C VAL A 85 -0.16 4.08 -8.11
N ARG A 86 -1.25 3.66 -7.48
CA ARG A 86 -1.23 2.77 -6.31
C ARG A 86 -2.23 1.65 -6.47
N ASN A 87 -1.82 0.48 -6.02
CA ASN A 87 -2.73 -0.62 -5.75
C ASN A 87 -3.10 -0.55 -4.26
N ILE A 88 -4.39 -0.49 -3.97
CA ILE A 88 -4.88 -0.33 -2.61
C ILE A 88 -5.86 -1.46 -2.32
N ILE A 89 -5.66 -2.12 -1.20
CA ILE A 89 -6.54 -3.14 -0.64
C ILE A 89 -7.16 -2.61 0.66
N ASP A 90 -8.37 -3.03 0.96
CA ASP A 90 -8.99 -2.76 2.26
C ASP A 90 -8.23 -3.46 3.38
N ILE A 91 -8.21 -2.87 4.58
CA ILE A 91 -7.50 -3.45 5.72
C ILE A 91 -8.09 -4.80 6.13
N THR A 92 -9.40 -4.98 6.03
CA THR A 92 -10.08 -6.23 6.36
C THR A 92 -9.64 -7.34 5.41
N ASP A 93 -9.64 -7.06 4.10
CA ASP A 93 -9.16 -8.00 3.07
C ASP A 93 -7.67 -8.31 3.24
N ALA A 94 -6.87 -7.31 3.62
CA ALA A 94 -5.45 -7.49 3.89
C ALA A 94 -5.21 -8.43 5.08
N MET A 95 -5.99 -8.28 6.15
CA MET A 95 -5.88 -9.15 7.34
C MET A 95 -6.37 -10.57 7.04
N GLU A 96 -7.43 -10.71 6.25
CA GLU A 96 -7.90 -12.02 5.79
C GLU A 96 -6.84 -12.71 4.92
N ALA A 97 -6.19 -11.97 4.02
CA ALA A 97 -5.11 -12.51 3.20
C ALA A 97 -3.92 -13.00 4.04
N TYR A 98 -3.54 -12.29 5.10
CA TYR A 98 -2.52 -12.77 6.05
C TYR A 98 -2.97 -14.06 6.75
N TRP A 99 -4.21 -14.12 7.17
CA TRP A 99 -4.77 -15.31 7.83
C TRP A 99 -4.80 -16.53 6.90
N ILE A 100 -5.20 -16.32 5.64
CA ILE A 100 -5.20 -17.37 4.61
C ILE A 100 -3.76 -17.82 4.32
N ALA A 101 -2.82 -16.88 4.17
CA ALA A 101 -1.41 -17.20 3.97
C ALA A 101 -0.86 -18.04 5.12
N ALA A 102 -1.15 -17.67 6.37
CA ALA A 102 -0.71 -18.43 7.55
C ALA A 102 -1.31 -19.84 7.60
N LYS A 103 -2.58 -20.03 7.22
CA LYS A 103 -3.26 -21.32 7.29
C LYS A 103 -3.02 -22.24 6.09
N ARG A 104 -2.88 -21.69 4.89
CA ARG A 104 -2.89 -22.44 3.62
C ARG A 104 -1.66 -22.19 2.76
N GLY A 105 -0.83 -21.21 3.10
CA GLY A 105 0.39 -20.90 2.37
C GLY A 105 1.40 -22.04 2.48
N ARG A 106 2.17 -22.22 1.42
CA ARG A 106 3.29 -23.17 1.42
C ARG A 106 4.49 -22.55 2.14
N ILE A 107 5.08 -23.33 3.02
CA ILE A 107 6.29 -22.93 3.75
C ILE A 107 7.43 -22.68 2.75
N GLY A 108 8.16 -21.59 2.95
CA GLY A 108 9.25 -21.14 2.07
C GLY A 108 8.81 -20.31 0.88
N GLU A 109 7.49 -20.21 0.60
CA GLU A 109 6.97 -19.45 -0.52
C GLU A 109 6.74 -17.97 -0.19
N ILE A 110 6.76 -17.18 -1.26
CA ILE A 110 6.53 -15.74 -1.24
C ILE A 110 5.20 -15.46 -1.92
N TYR A 111 4.37 -14.61 -1.33
CA TYR A 111 3.07 -14.22 -1.86
C TYR A 111 2.94 -12.70 -1.96
N ASN A 112 2.65 -12.17 -3.14
CA ASN A 112 2.22 -10.78 -3.31
C ASN A 112 0.76 -10.65 -2.91
N ILE A 113 0.46 -9.74 -1.99
CA ILE A 113 -0.91 -9.44 -1.56
C ILE A 113 -1.28 -8.03 -2.03
N SER A 114 -2.29 -7.94 -2.89
CA SER A 114 -2.70 -6.70 -3.54
C SER A 114 -4.21 -6.62 -3.73
N GLY A 115 -4.75 -5.42 -3.85
CA GLY A 115 -6.14 -5.21 -4.27
C GLY A 115 -6.34 -5.50 -5.76
N LYS A 116 -7.57 -5.70 -6.18
CA LYS A 116 -7.94 -5.98 -7.56
C LYS A 116 -7.77 -4.77 -8.50
N LYS A 117 -7.81 -3.55 -7.96
CA LYS A 117 -7.81 -2.31 -8.74
C LYS A 117 -6.56 -1.49 -8.48
N VAL A 118 -6.11 -0.86 -9.54
CA VAL A 118 -5.03 0.12 -9.53
C VAL A 118 -5.64 1.49 -9.76
N ILE A 119 -5.28 2.47 -8.94
CA ILE A 119 -5.86 3.81 -9.00
C ILE A 119 -4.75 4.86 -8.93
N SER A 120 -4.87 5.95 -9.71
CA SER A 120 -4.00 7.11 -9.54
C SER A 120 -4.45 7.95 -8.33
N VAL A 121 -3.49 8.65 -7.74
CA VAL A 121 -3.78 9.56 -6.62
C VAL A 121 -4.73 10.69 -7.06
N GLY A 122 -4.62 11.14 -8.32
CA GLY A 122 -5.52 12.14 -8.92
C GLY A 122 -6.97 11.66 -9.00
N ILE A 123 -7.21 10.42 -9.44
CA ILE A 123 -8.57 9.84 -9.45
C ILE A 123 -9.13 9.71 -8.03
N MET A 124 -8.29 9.38 -7.06
CA MET A 124 -8.75 9.36 -5.67
C MET A 124 -9.13 10.77 -5.19
N LYS A 125 -8.32 11.78 -5.51
CA LYS A 125 -8.61 13.18 -5.18
C LYS A 125 -9.97 13.59 -5.73
N SER A 126 -10.23 13.44 -7.04
CA SER A 126 -11.51 13.81 -7.66
C SER A 126 -12.73 13.10 -7.05
N ARG A 127 -12.60 11.82 -6.71
CA ARG A 127 -13.70 11.08 -6.03
C ARG A 127 -14.01 11.59 -4.63
N TYR A 128 -13.03 12.14 -3.93
CA TYR A 128 -13.26 12.78 -2.63
C TYR A 128 -13.89 14.17 -2.81
N GLU A 129 -13.50 14.92 -3.84
CA GLU A 129 -14.05 16.22 -4.18
C GLU A 129 -15.52 16.12 -4.62
N GLU A 130 -15.90 15.11 -5.39
CA GLU A 130 -17.28 14.82 -5.78
C GLU A 130 -18.19 14.49 -4.60
N LYS A 131 -17.65 13.94 -3.52
CA LYS A 131 -18.43 13.56 -2.33
C LYS A 131 -18.50 14.65 -1.26
N GLY A 132 -17.62 15.62 -1.30
CA GLY A 132 -17.61 16.79 -0.43
C GLY A 132 -17.48 18.04 -1.27
N SER A 133 -18.19 19.11 -0.93
CA SER A 133 -18.17 20.40 -1.65
C SER A 133 -16.82 21.10 -1.47
N VAL A 134 -15.77 20.52 -1.98
CA VAL A 134 -14.39 21.04 -1.88
C VAL A 134 -13.95 21.55 -3.24
N GLU A 135 -13.86 22.87 -3.40
CA GLU A 135 -13.18 23.49 -4.53
C GLU A 135 -11.67 23.21 -4.46
N ALA A 136 -11.13 22.65 -5.52
CA ALA A 136 -9.69 22.51 -5.67
C ALA A 136 -9.08 23.84 -6.13
N ALA A 137 -8.06 24.33 -5.45
CA ALA A 137 -7.20 25.36 -5.99
C ALA A 137 -6.22 24.72 -7.00
N GLU A 138 -6.19 25.25 -8.21
CA GLU A 138 -5.22 24.95 -9.27
C GLU A 138 -3.79 25.35 -8.87
#